data_685a6fda8445aa38272e7e29e45caad6
#
_entry.id   685a6fda8445aa38272e7e29e45caad6
#
_cell.length_a   1.000
_cell.length_b   1.000
_cell.length_c   1.000
_cell.angle_alpha   90.00
_cell.angle_beta   90.00
_cell.angle_gamma   90.00
#
_symmetry.space_group_name_H-M   'P 1'
#
loop_
_entity.id
_entity.type
_entity.pdbx_description
1 polymer ?
#
loop_
_entity_poly.entity_id
_entity_poly.type
_entity_poly.pdbx_seq_one_letter_code
_entity_poly.pdbx_strand_id
1 'polypeptide(L)'
;MTIKVGDIVKYNGVEARLMRISDDKKPKATLAASGIEIYAYVCELELVESVPLPKFKIGDLAIVNDIPGCEKRHYGCNWVYTMDNIVHMCASNGPQIVEDIQTRLDEGPIVKVRDYWFQPYHLTPVQQFDMV
;
A
#
# COMPACT_ATOMS: atom_id res chain seq x y z
N MET A 1 -19.59 1.31 -8.93
CA MET A 1 -18.70 1.77 -7.85
C MET A 1 -17.31 1.22 -8.08
N THR A 2 -16.33 2.10 -8.15
CA THR A 2 -14.96 1.70 -8.49
C THR A 2 -14.17 1.43 -7.23
N ILE A 3 -13.65 0.20 -7.12
CA ILE A 3 -12.79 -0.21 -6.02
C ILE A 3 -11.35 -0.16 -6.53
N LYS A 4 -10.44 0.38 -5.72
CA LYS A 4 -9.04 0.51 -6.11
C LYS A 4 -8.12 0.01 -5.00
N VAL A 5 -6.88 -0.25 -5.34
CA VAL A 5 -5.84 -0.63 -4.38
C VAL A 5 -5.73 0.42 -3.28
N GLY A 6 -5.66 -0.02 -2.04
CA GLY A 6 -5.63 0.83 -0.85
C GLY A 6 -6.97 1.01 -0.17
N ASP A 7 -8.07 0.73 -0.84
CA ASP A 7 -9.41 0.86 -0.26
C ASP A 7 -9.65 -0.17 0.84
N ILE A 8 -10.54 0.18 1.75
CA ILE A 8 -11.05 -0.77 2.74
C ILE A 8 -12.32 -1.38 2.18
N VAL A 9 -12.35 -2.69 2.14
CA VAL A 9 -13.46 -3.46 1.59
C VAL A 9 -13.93 -4.51 2.58
N LYS A 10 -15.09 -5.07 2.33
CA LYS A 10 -15.66 -6.11 3.17
C LYS A 10 -15.91 -7.36 2.33
N TYR A 11 -15.46 -8.49 2.84
CA TYR A 11 -15.66 -9.78 2.22
C TYR A 11 -16.09 -10.78 3.29
N ASN A 12 -17.26 -11.39 3.10
CA ASN A 12 -17.84 -12.33 4.08
C ASN A 12 -17.87 -11.77 5.51
N GLY A 13 -18.22 -10.48 5.65
CA GLY A 13 -18.31 -9.84 6.95
C GLY A 13 -16.99 -9.40 7.56
N VAL A 14 -15.87 -9.61 6.86
CA VAL A 14 -14.54 -9.22 7.33
C VAL A 14 -14.07 -8.00 6.57
N GLU A 15 -13.69 -6.94 7.29
CA GLU A 15 -13.09 -5.77 6.68
C GLU A 15 -11.61 -6.02 6.42
N ALA A 16 -11.15 -5.62 5.25
CA ALA A 16 -9.78 -5.85 4.81
C ALA A 16 -9.33 -4.74 3.88
N ARG A 17 -8.02 -4.58 3.75
CA ARG A 17 -7.44 -3.63 2.81
C ARG A 17 -7.17 -4.31 1.48
N LEU A 18 -7.61 -3.67 0.41
CA LEU A 18 -7.38 -4.16 -0.95
C LEU A 18 -5.94 -3.88 -1.36
N MET A 19 -5.19 -4.92 -1.68
CA MET A 19 -3.77 -4.82 -1.93
C MET A 19 -3.39 -4.97 -3.39
N ARG A 20 -4.05 -5.85 -4.11
CA ARG A 20 -3.79 -6.12 -5.52
C ARG A 20 -5.08 -6.48 -6.23
N ILE A 21 -5.14 -6.14 -7.50
CA ILE A 21 -6.24 -6.54 -8.39
C ILE A 21 -5.60 -7.14 -9.64
N SER A 22 -5.98 -8.37 -9.97
CA SER A 22 -5.45 -9.00 -11.18
C SER A 22 -6.04 -8.38 -12.45
N ASP A 23 -5.28 -8.45 -13.54
CA ASP A 23 -5.71 -7.93 -14.84
C ASP A 23 -6.37 -9.06 -15.65
N ASP A 24 -7.44 -9.62 -15.11
CA ASP A 24 -8.20 -10.70 -15.73
C ASP A 24 -9.60 -10.22 -16.12
N LYS A 25 -10.28 -10.99 -16.97
CA LYS A 25 -11.67 -10.71 -17.33
C LYS A 25 -12.58 -10.72 -16.11
N LYS A 26 -12.30 -11.60 -15.15
CA LYS A 26 -12.94 -11.62 -13.85
C LYS A 26 -11.88 -11.32 -12.81
N PRO A 27 -11.67 -10.03 -12.46
CA PRO A 27 -10.57 -9.65 -11.59
C PRO A 27 -10.64 -10.28 -10.22
N LYS A 28 -9.50 -10.77 -9.76
CA LYS A 28 -9.31 -11.30 -8.40
C LYS A 28 -8.59 -10.26 -7.56
N ALA A 29 -9.02 -10.14 -6.32
CA ALA A 29 -8.42 -9.24 -5.37
C ALA A 29 -7.62 -10.01 -4.33
N THR A 30 -6.49 -9.45 -3.92
CA THR A 30 -5.75 -9.89 -2.75
C THR A 30 -6.01 -8.88 -1.65
N LEU A 31 -6.50 -9.36 -0.51
CA LEU A 31 -6.88 -8.54 0.64
C LEU A 31 -5.97 -8.85 1.81
N ALA A 32 -5.76 -7.86 2.67
CA ALA A 32 -5.02 -8.06 3.91
C ALA A 32 -5.89 -7.69 5.11
N ALA A 33 -5.99 -8.62 6.05
CA ALA A 33 -6.70 -8.42 7.30
C ALA A 33 -5.87 -9.05 8.41
N SER A 34 -5.40 -8.23 9.37
CA SER A 34 -4.64 -8.71 10.52
C SER A 34 -3.46 -9.62 10.16
N GLY A 35 -2.73 -9.26 9.11
CA GLY A 35 -1.57 -10.03 8.67
C GLY A 35 -1.89 -11.28 7.85
N ILE A 36 -3.15 -11.51 7.53
CA ILE A 36 -3.59 -12.66 6.75
C ILE A 36 -3.97 -12.18 5.35
N GLU A 37 -3.54 -12.90 4.32
CA GLU A 37 -3.97 -12.66 2.96
C GLU A 37 -5.25 -13.43 2.66
N ILE A 38 -6.21 -12.73 2.07
CA ILE A 38 -7.49 -13.30 1.65
C ILE A 38 -7.62 -13.05 0.15
N TYR A 39 -8.09 -14.06 -0.57
CA TYR A 39 -8.31 -13.96 -2.00
C TYR A 39 -9.80 -14.00 -2.30
N ALA A 40 -10.26 -13.07 -3.12
CA ALA A 40 -11.66 -12.97 -3.51
C ALA A 40 -11.78 -12.37 -4.90
N TYR A 41 -12.91 -12.57 -5.56
CA TYR A 41 -13.18 -11.84 -6.79
C TYR A 41 -13.64 -10.42 -6.43
N VAL A 42 -13.23 -9.44 -7.25
CA VAL A 42 -13.62 -8.04 -7.02
C VAL A 42 -15.13 -7.89 -6.93
N CYS A 43 -15.88 -8.64 -7.72
CA CYS A 43 -17.34 -8.58 -7.70
C CYS A 43 -17.98 -9.05 -6.39
N GLU A 44 -17.22 -9.74 -5.54
CA GLU A 44 -17.68 -10.22 -4.23
C GLU A 44 -17.44 -9.22 -3.11
N LEU A 45 -16.79 -8.11 -3.41
CA LEU A 45 -16.35 -7.14 -2.41
C LEU A 45 -17.36 -6.00 -2.26
N GLU A 46 -17.49 -5.51 -1.03
CA GLU A 46 -18.27 -4.33 -0.72
C GLU A 46 -17.31 -3.23 -0.28
N LEU A 47 -17.43 -2.05 -0.88
CA LEU A 47 -16.59 -0.91 -0.50
C LEU A 47 -17.04 -0.37 0.86
N VAL A 48 -16.11 -0.30 1.81
CA VAL A 48 -16.35 0.29 3.13
C VAL A 48 -15.85 1.72 3.17
N GLU A 49 -14.61 1.93 2.72
CA GLU A 49 -14.00 3.24 2.73
C GLU A 49 -13.06 3.39 1.53
N SER A 50 -13.26 4.45 0.75
CA SER A 50 -12.33 4.79 -0.32
C SER A 50 -11.21 5.63 0.26
N VAL A 51 -9.99 5.07 0.25
CA VAL A 51 -8.82 5.72 0.84
C VAL A 51 -8.11 6.51 -0.27
N PRO A 52 -8.01 7.85 -0.15
CA PRO A 52 -7.23 8.61 -1.11
C PRO A 52 -5.75 8.25 -1.00
N LEU A 53 -5.13 7.95 -2.14
CA LEU A 53 -3.73 7.61 -2.18
C LEU A 53 -2.91 8.86 -2.49
N PRO A 54 -1.91 9.18 -1.66
CA PRO A 54 -1.04 10.32 -1.93
C PRO A 54 -0.17 10.03 -3.16
N LYS A 55 0.21 11.11 -3.85
CA LYS A 55 1.13 11.04 -4.97
C LYS A 55 2.50 11.51 -4.53
N PHE A 56 3.53 10.79 -4.94
CA PHE A 56 4.90 11.10 -4.58
C PHE A 56 5.75 11.32 -5.83
N LYS A 57 6.84 12.06 -5.65
CA LYS A 57 7.91 12.21 -6.63
C LYS A 57 9.20 11.76 -5.98
N ILE A 58 10.15 11.31 -6.79
CA ILE A 58 11.50 10.99 -6.30
C ILE A 58 12.09 12.24 -5.66
N GLY A 59 12.62 12.10 -4.45
CA GLY A 59 13.18 13.20 -3.68
C GLY A 59 12.21 13.81 -2.67
N ASP A 60 10.92 13.48 -2.74
CA ASP A 60 9.95 13.95 -1.74
C ASP A 60 10.25 13.33 -0.39
N LEU A 61 9.81 14.01 0.67
CA LEU A 61 9.86 13.48 2.02
C LEU A 61 8.53 12.79 2.34
N ALA A 62 8.64 11.62 2.96
CA ALA A 62 7.48 10.85 3.38
C ALA A 62 7.72 10.25 4.76
N ILE A 63 6.65 10.13 5.53
CA ILE A 63 6.66 9.44 6.81
C ILE A 63 5.98 8.10 6.61
N VAL A 64 6.62 7.04 7.08
CA VAL A 64 6.01 5.72 7.07
C VAL A 64 5.01 5.65 8.21
N ASN A 65 3.75 5.34 7.87
CA ASN A 65 2.69 5.21 8.86
C ASN A 65 2.82 3.87 9.57
N ASP A 66 2.74 3.88 10.90
CA ASP A 66 2.81 2.68 11.71
C ASP A 66 1.42 2.01 11.74
N ILE A 67 1.07 1.41 10.62
CA ILE A 67 -0.18 0.66 10.46
C ILE A 67 0.17 -0.81 10.19
N PRO A 68 -0.72 -1.73 10.50
CA PRO A 68 -0.44 -3.15 10.27
C PRO A 68 0.03 -3.39 8.85
N GLY A 69 1.23 -3.93 8.74
CA GLY A 69 1.82 -4.27 7.45
C GLY A 69 1.18 -5.51 6.88
N CYS A 70 1.40 -5.66 5.59
CA CYS A 70 1.03 -6.89 4.93
C CYS A 70 2.15 -7.88 5.07
N GLU A 71 1.84 -9.04 4.65
CA GLU A 71 2.78 -10.12 4.59
C GLU A 71 3.92 -9.82 3.60
N LYS A 72 4.84 -10.71 3.54
CA LYS A 72 5.92 -10.76 2.59
C LYS A 72 5.44 -10.51 1.16
N ARG A 73 6.09 -9.58 0.46
CA ARG A 73 5.76 -9.23 -0.91
C ARG A 73 6.97 -9.29 -1.82
N HIS A 74 6.71 -9.59 -3.05
CA HIS A 74 7.73 -9.61 -4.09
C HIS A 74 7.49 -8.45 -5.06
N TYR A 75 8.45 -7.54 -5.14
CA TYR A 75 8.42 -6.43 -6.08
C TYR A 75 9.62 -6.55 -7.01
N GLY A 76 9.34 -6.74 -8.30
CA GLY A 76 10.41 -6.94 -9.25
C GLY A 76 11.19 -8.22 -8.96
N CYS A 77 12.49 -8.11 -8.78
CA CYS A 77 13.36 -9.24 -8.47
C CYS A 77 13.61 -9.41 -6.98
N ASN A 78 13.06 -8.54 -6.14
CA ASN A 78 13.34 -8.52 -4.72
C ASN A 78 12.12 -8.87 -3.89
N TRP A 79 12.35 -9.62 -2.84
CA TRP A 79 11.34 -9.86 -1.82
C TRP A 79 11.34 -8.71 -0.83
N VAL A 80 10.20 -8.08 -0.67
CA VAL A 80 10.02 -7.00 0.29
C VAL A 80 9.03 -7.48 1.33
N TYR A 81 9.39 -7.26 2.58
CA TYR A 81 8.53 -7.59 3.69
C TYR A 81 7.90 -6.31 4.20
N THR A 82 6.59 -6.20 4.05
CA THR A 82 5.84 -5.14 4.70
C THR A 82 5.23 -5.68 5.99
N MET A 83 6.03 -6.43 6.72
CA MET A 83 5.64 -6.97 8.02
C MET A 83 5.63 -5.86 9.06
N ASP A 84 4.87 -6.05 10.10
CA ASP A 84 4.70 -5.05 11.15
C ASP A 84 6.03 -4.54 11.70
N ASN A 85 7.00 -5.41 11.89
CA ASN A 85 8.31 -5.01 12.42
C ASN A 85 9.06 -4.07 11.47
N ILE A 86 8.96 -4.29 10.14
CA ILE A 86 9.60 -3.43 9.15
C ILE A 86 8.88 -2.08 9.08
N VAL A 87 7.57 -2.11 9.05
CA VAL A 87 6.76 -0.88 9.06
C VAL A 87 7.07 -0.07 10.32
N HIS A 88 7.08 -0.73 11.48
CA HIS A 88 7.36 -0.08 12.75
C HIS A 88 8.78 0.52 12.78
N MET A 89 9.76 -0.23 12.30
CA MET A 89 11.13 0.24 12.22
C MET A 89 11.24 1.50 11.37
N CYS A 90 10.62 1.48 10.18
CA CYS A 90 10.65 2.64 9.29
C CYS A 90 9.87 3.82 9.86
N ALA A 91 8.73 3.57 10.48
CA ALA A 91 7.92 4.63 11.10
C ALA A 91 8.68 5.35 12.21
N SER A 92 9.51 4.62 12.95
CA SER A 92 10.30 5.18 14.06
C SER A 92 11.42 6.11 13.61
N ASN A 93 11.75 6.13 12.32
CA ASN A 93 12.88 6.92 11.81
C ASN A 93 12.47 8.31 11.30
N GLY A 94 11.19 8.67 11.42
CA GLY A 94 10.70 9.98 10.98
C GLY A 94 10.68 10.15 9.46
N PRO A 95 10.74 11.40 8.96
CA PRO A 95 10.67 11.64 7.52
C PRO A 95 11.84 11.04 6.77
N GLN A 96 11.55 10.45 5.62
CA GLN A 96 12.54 9.80 4.78
C GLN A 96 12.32 10.18 3.32
N ILE A 97 13.40 10.09 2.55
CA ILE A 97 13.38 10.48 1.14
C ILE A 97 12.81 9.35 0.30
N VAL A 98 11.91 9.70 -0.61
CA VAL A 98 11.43 8.79 -1.65
C VAL A 98 12.57 8.55 -2.64
N GLU A 99 13.03 7.31 -2.71
CA GLU A 99 14.19 6.93 -3.52
C GLU A 99 13.81 6.55 -4.94
N ASP A 100 12.66 5.91 -5.11
CA ASP A 100 12.21 5.46 -6.42
C ASP A 100 10.69 5.26 -6.41
N ILE A 101 10.10 5.27 -7.59
CA ILE A 101 8.67 5.03 -7.78
C ILE A 101 8.52 4.13 -9.00
N GLN A 102 7.71 3.07 -8.85
CA GLN A 102 7.36 2.19 -9.96
C GLN A 102 5.85 2.02 -10.01
N THR A 103 5.32 1.74 -11.17
CA THR A 103 3.92 1.43 -11.34
C THR A 103 3.78 -0.03 -11.75
N ARG A 104 2.98 -0.78 -10.98
CA ARG A 104 2.71 -2.19 -11.25
C ARG A 104 1.29 -2.33 -11.76
N LEU A 105 1.08 -3.28 -12.66
CA LEU A 105 -0.24 -3.50 -13.27
C LEU A 105 -1.30 -3.90 -12.24
N ASP A 106 -0.92 -4.71 -11.25
CA ASP A 106 -1.84 -5.25 -10.26
C ASP A 106 -1.92 -4.44 -8.97
N GLU A 107 -0.90 -3.62 -8.69
CA GLU A 107 -0.82 -2.87 -7.44
C GLU A 107 -0.87 -1.35 -7.63
N GLY A 108 -0.71 -0.87 -8.87
CA GLY A 108 -0.58 0.55 -9.12
C GLY A 108 0.79 1.06 -8.69
N PRO A 109 0.89 2.33 -8.27
CA PRO A 109 2.18 2.89 -7.88
C PRO A 109 2.70 2.25 -6.58
N ILE A 110 4.00 1.99 -6.55
CA ILE A 110 4.71 1.59 -5.33
C ILE A 110 5.89 2.53 -5.15
N VAL A 111 6.24 2.80 -3.90
CA VAL A 111 7.21 3.84 -3.54
C VAL A 111 8.31 3.21 -2.70
N LYS A 112 9.56 3.48 -3.08
CA LYS A 112 10.73 2.96 -2.36
C LYS A 112 11.23 3.96 -1.34
N VAL A 113 11.32 3.53 -0.09
CA VAL A 113 11.83 4.30 1.04
C VAL A 113 12.72 3.37 1.86
N ARG A 114 13.95 3.78 2.15
CA ARG A 114 14.92 2.99 2.94
C ARG A 114 15.14 1.57 2.39
N ASP A 115 15.24 1.45 1.08
CA ASP A 115 15.41 0.17 0.38
C ASP A 115 14.22 -0.78 0.47
N TYR A 116 13.09 -0.32 1.01
CA TYR A 116 11.85 -1.10 1.03
C TYR A 116 10.79 -0.46 0.16
N TRP A 117 10.00 -1.31 -0.51
CA TRP A 117 8.89 -0.85 -1.33
C TRP A 117 7.60 -0.85 -0.52
N PHE A 118 6.91 0.28 -0.57
CA PHE A 118 5.62 0.45 0.12
C PHE A 118 4.53 0.82 -0.87
N GLN A 119 3.32 0.39 -0.59
CA GLN A 119 2.17 0.94 -1.28
C GLN A 119 1.88 2.33 -0.70
N PRO A 120 1.33 3.28 -1.49
CA PRO A 120 1.19 4.66 -1.04
C PRO A 120 0.40 4.86 0.25
N TYR A 121 -0.52 3.95 0.57
CA TYR A 121 -1.29 4.08 1.81
C TYR A 121 -0.44 3.94 3.07
N HIS A 122 0.74 3.36 2.97
CA HIS A 122 1.69 3.26 4.09
C HIS A 122 2.44 4.56 4.35
N LEU A 123 2.32 5.55 3.45
CA LEU A 123 3.14 6.74 3.49
C LEU A 123 2.27 8.00 3.61
N THR A 124 2.78 8.98 4.38
CA THR A 124 2.18 10.31 4.46
C THR A 124 3.18 11.30 3.89
N PRO A 125 2.79 12.12 2.89
CA PRO A 125 3.68 13.15 2.37
C PRO A 125 3.94 14.21 3.43
N VAL A 126 5.20 14.63 3.52
CA VAL A 126 5.59 15.72 4.41
C VAL A 126 5.53 16.99 3.59
N GLN A 127 4.69 17.92 4.03
CA GLN A 127 4.62 19.22 3.39
C GLN A 127 5.86 20.02 3.76
N GLN A 128 6.61 20.40 2.74
CA GLN A 128 7.69 21.35 2.93
C GLN A 128 7.08 22.75 2.89
N PHE A 129 7.16 23.44 4.00
CA PHE A 129 6.84 24.85 3.99
C PHE A 129 7.99 25.59 3.34
N ASP A 130 7.71 26.20 2.18
CA ASP A 130 8.63 27.17 1.63
C ASP A 130 8.64 28.37 2.58
N MET A 131 9.63 28.39 3.39
CA MET A 131 9.91 29.55 4.21
C MET A 131 10.47 30.65 3.29
N VAL A 132 9.60 31.53 2.93
CA VAL A 132 10.03 32.72 2.18
C VAL A 132 10.50 33.75 3.16
#